data_181f2241ab65b465c9950271fe55ce36
#
_entry.id   181f2241ab65b465c9950271fe55ce36
#
_cell.length_a   1.000
_cell.length_b   1.000
_cell.length_c   1.000
_cell.angle_alpha   90.00
_cell.angle_beta   90.00
_cell.angle_gamma   90.00
#
_symmetry.space_group_name_H-M   'P 1'
#
loop_
_entity.id
_entity.type
_entity.pdbx_description
1 polymer ?
#
loop_
_entity_poly.entity_id
_entity_poly.type
_entity_poly.pdbx_seq_one_letter_code
_entity_poly.pdbx_strand_id
1 'polypeptide(L)'
;MSDEGVPVDGQREAGTRKAGTQKAGTQKAGTQKAGTSVARELVSWLRFAWATLTSMRTALILLLVLGIAAIPGSLLPQRPTSPIGVSDYLAANPAVGPWLDRLGFFDVFGSVWFAAIYLLLFISLIGCILPRTAGYVKALRDLPSSPPGALERLPGHTAGTVARTQEGVLDAAEAHLRGRSYRVRREADSVSAERGYLRETGNLIFHICLVLTLIGLAWGSLFSFKGTAIVVEGQAFSNTLTQYDEFGAGAAFAPSQLSPFTVKLDDFEVKFETGPVQQGAARDFAAHVTVTAADGTITQQLLQVNGPLAVGSNNVHLLGHGYAPVVTVRDGSGNVAFSGPVVFLPQDGNFRSEGVIKAPDGRPERLAFEGIFLPTASSSTSGGLVSVFPDALNPMLLVNVWAGPPKVETGAPENVFALDKTGLTQLTKDGGDPLRAGLEVGSTYQLPDGRGSLSFDGWKRWTKLQISSAPGGWLVLVSVMLAVLGMAVSLSVRPRRLFVRVRPATVPEHDEGPDKPTTEVSVAGLDRVEGRGGLTDEVAALASACGLEATLAATDTEPDDKEGQ
;
A
#
# COMPACT_ATOMS: atom_id res chain seq x y z
N MET A 1 -53.05 -33.40 45.92
CA MET A 1 -54.28 -33.61 45.14
C MET A 1 -53.79 -34.18 43.83
N SER A 2 -53.68 -35.49 43.69
CA SER A 2 -54.74 -36.40 43.18
C SER A 2 -54.70 -36.30 41.64
N ASP A 3 -54.58 -37.29 40.83
CA ASP A 3 -54.63 -38.75 41.00
C ASP A 3 -54.45 -39.32 39.56
N GLU A 4 -53.76 -40.43 39.50
CA GLU A 4 -54.13 -41.67 38.83
C GLU A 4 -54.55 -41.64 37.34
N GLY A 5 -53.99 -42.48 36.52
CA GLY A 5 -54.46 -43.79 36.23
C GLY A 5 -53.69 -44.53 35.11
N VAL A 6 -53.15 -45.62 35.44
CA VAL A 6 -52.83 -46.84 34.68
C VAL A 6 -54.18 -47.62 34.52
N PRO A 7 -54.36 -48.68 33.65
CA PRO A 7 -53.48 -49.54 32.88
C PRO A 7 -54.12 -50.25 31.61
N VAL A 8 -53.42 -51.34 31.17
CA VAL A 8 -53.88 -52.66 30.64
C VAL A 8 -53.87 -52.83 29.11
N ASP A 9 -53.08 -53.65 28.52
CA ASP A 9 -52.84 -55.08 28.41
C ASP A 9 -53.29 -55.70 27.09
N GLY A 10 -52.56 -56.66 26.55
CA GLY A 10 -53.06 -57.51 25.50
C GLY A 10 -51.98 -58.10 24.57
N GLN A 11 -51.17 -59.02 25.00
CA GLN A 11 -51.09 -60.45 24.63
C GLN A 11 -50.77 -60.85 23.19
N ARG A 12 -49.61 -61.54 23.01
CA ARG A 12 -49.33 -62.96 22.62
C ARG A 12 -49.33 -63.23 21.10
N GLU A 13 -48.22 -63.81 20.62
CA GLU A 13 -47.88 -65.25 20.48
C GLU A 13 -46.50 -65.38 19.79
N ALA A 14 -45.57 -66.04 20.34
CA ALA A 14 -45.11 -67.42 20.33
C ALA A 14 -44.58 -67.95 18.98
N GLY A 15 -43.29 -68.31 18.91
CA GLY A 15 -42.75 -69.07 17.83
C GLY A 15 -41.25 -69.36 17.85
N THR A 16 -40.84 -70.45 18.51
CA THR A 16 -39.77 -71.43 18.26
C THR A 16 -38.30 -71.08 18.40
N ARG A 17 -37.71 -71.71 19.39
CA ARG A 17 -36.30 -72.00 19.70
C ARG A 17 -35.60 -72.70 18.55
N LYS A 18 -34.34 -72.30 18.26
CA LYS A 18 -33.26 -73.24 17.90
C LYS A 18 -32.01 -72.88 18.67
N ALA A 19 -31.53 -73.85 19.44
CA ALA A 19 -30.30 -73.87 20.18
C ALA A 19 -29.12 -73.94 19.20
N GLY A 20 -28.09 -73.16 19.42
CA GLY A 20 -26.82 -73.20 18.67
C GLY A 20 -25.65 -72.73 19.54
N THR A 21 -24.97 -73.67 20.13
CA THR A 21 -23.60 -73.77 20.60
C THR A 21 -22.81 -72.49 20.90
N GLN A 22 -22.54 -72.25 22.18
CA GLN A 22 -21.51 -71.36 22.68
C GLN A 22 -20.11 -71.84 22.26
N LYS A 23 -19.39 -71.03 21.47
CA LYS A 23 -17.89 -71.10 21.37
C LYS A 23 -17.35 -69.95 22.21
N ALA A 24 -16.64 -70.30 23.25
CA ALA A 24 -15.81 -69.40 24.04
C ALA A 24 -14.72 -68.81 23.15
N GLY A 25 -14.88 -67.56 22.78
CA GLY A 25 -13.89 -66.75 22.09
C GLY A 25 -13.17 -65.86 23.09
N THR A 26 -11.89 -66.13 23.30
CA THR A 26 -10.92 -65.36 24.08
C THR A 26 -10.99 -63.89 23.76
N GLN A 27 -11.36 -63.05 24.71
CA GLN A 27 -11.24 -61.60 24.67
C GLN A 27 -9.76 -61.23 24.64
N LYS A 28 -9.21 -60.94 23.44
CA LYS A 28 -7.97 -60.16 23.31
C LYS A 28 -8.33 -58.73 23.66
N ALA A 29 -7.87 -58.25 24.82
CA ALA A 29 -7.84 -56.84 25.18
C ALA A 29 -7.01 -56.09 24.11
N GLY A 30 -7.70 -55.48 23.15
CA GLY A 30 -7.12 -54.56 22.20
C GLY A 30 -6.87 -53.23 22.91
N THR A 31 -5.62 -52.96 23.24
CA THR A 31 -5.16 -51.62 23.59
C THR A 31 -5.43 -50.71 22.40
N GLN A 32 -6.58 -50.08 22.37
CA GLN A 32 -6.99 -49.12 21.37
C GLN A 32 -6.10 -47.89 21.51
N LYS A 33 -5.33 -47.60 20.46
CA LYS A 33 -4.45 -46.46 20.34
C LYS A 33 -5.24 -45.15 20.42
N ALA A 34 -5.37 -44.63 21.64
CA ALA A 34 -6.02 -43.32 21.89
C ALA A 34 -5.29 -42.16 21.19
N GLY A 35 -4.02 -42.32 20.80
CA GLY A 35 -3.25 -41.27 20.12
C GLY A 35 -3.58 -41.03 18.63
N THR A 36 -4.24 -41.99 17.96
CA THR A 36 -4.57 -41.86 16.53
C THR A 36 -5.88 -41.15 16.23
N SER A 37 -6.77 -40.98 17.23
CA SER A 37 -8.02 -40.24 17.07
C SER A 37 -7.80 -38.74 17.17
N VAL A 38 -7.04 -38.27 18.14
CA VAL A 38 -6.74 -36.84 18.36
C VAL A 38 -5.95 -36.27 17.16
N ALA A 39 -4.97 -37.00 16.64
CA ALA A 39 -4.23 -36.57 15.44
C ALA A 39 -5.14 -36.49 14.20
N ARG A 40 -6.08 -37.40 14.01
CA ARG A 40 -7.04 -37.36 12.90
C ARG A 40 -8.04 -36.21 13.06
N GLU A 41 -8.54 -35.96 14.26
CA GLU A 41 -9.40 -34.83 14.55
C GLU A 41 -8.67 -33.51 14.32
N LEU A 42 -7.45 -33.35 14.80
CA LEU A 42 -6.62 -32.17 14.55
C LEU A 42 -6.41 -31.94 13.04
N VAL A 43 -6.07 -32.98 12.30
CA VAL A 43 -5.92 -32.88 10.84
C VAL A 43 -7.23 -32.50 10.15
N SER A 44 -8.38 -33.01 10.62
CA SER A 44 -9.69 -32.65 10.07
C SER A 44 -10.02 -31.18 10.32
N TRP A 45 -9.75 -30.69 11.53
CA TRP A 45 -9.91 -29.26 11.89
C TRP A 45 -8.98 -28.36 11.08
N LEU A 46 -7.73 -28.74 10.90
CA LEU A 46 -6.78 -28.00 10.07
C LEU A 46 -7.22 -27.95 8.60
N ARG A 47 -7.74 -29.07 8.06
CA ARG A 47 -8.29 -29.09 6.70
C ARG A 47 -9.53 -28.22 6.57
N PHE A 48 -10.42 -28.25 7.56
CA PHE A 48 -11.60 -27.39 7.57
C PHE A 48 -11.21 -25.91 7.66
N ALA A 49 -10.31 -25.55 8.58
CA ALA A 49 -9.79 -24.20 8.73
C ALA A 49 -9.12 -23.70 7.42
N TRP A 50 -8.30 -24.55 6.81
CA TRP A 50 -7.67 -24.23 5.52
C TRP A 50 -8.70 -24.03 4.41
N ALA A 51 -9.65 -24.93 4.25
CA ALA A 51 -10.70 -24.81 3.24
C ALA A 51 -11.58 -23.57 3.44
N THR A 52 -11.85 -23.21 4.70
CA THR A 52 -12.59 -21.98 5.04
C THR A 52 -11.75 -20.75 4.74
N LEU A 53 -10.50 -20.72 5.16
CA LEU A 53 -9.59 -19.59 4.95
C LEU A 53 -9.34 -19.33 3.46
N THR A 54 -9.21 -20.38 2.65
CA THR A 54 -8.96 -20.28 1.21
C THR A 54 -10.24 -20.19 0.37
N SER A 55 -11.38 -19.87 0.99
CA SER A 55 -12.64 -19.65 0.28
C SER A 55 -12.75 -18.21 -0.25
N MET A 56 -13.41 -18.02 -1.40
CA MET A 56 -13.69 -16.69 -1.95
C MET A 56 -14.48 -15.79 -0.97
N ARG A 57 -15.37 -16.38 -0.17
CA ARG A 57 -16.16 -15.62 0.83
C ARG A 57 -15.25 -15.03 1.91
N THR A 58 -14.33 -15.85 2.43
CA THR A 58 -13.37 -15.40 3.45
C THR A 58 -12.43 -14.32 2.91
N ALA A 59 -11.93 -14.47 1.66
CA ALA A 59 -11.10 -13.45 1.03
C ALA A 59 -11.83 -12.10 0.90
N LEU A 60 -13.11 -12.10 0.49
CA LEU A 60 -13.91 -10.88 0.39
C LEU A 60 -14.20 -10.26 1.76
N ILE A 61 -14.49 -11.08 2.78
CA ILE A 61 -14.68 -10.60 4.15
C ILE A 61 -13.39 -9.98 4.69
N LEU A 62 -12.25 -10.64 4.50
CA LEU A 62 -10.95 -10.12 4.95
C LEU A 62 -10.58 -8.82 4.23
N LEU A 63 -10.90 -8.69 2.93
CA LEU A 63 -10.71 -7.46 2.19
C LEU A 63 -11.58 -6.32 2.75
N LEU A 64 -12.85 -6.60 3.05
CA LEU A 64 -13.76 -5.64 3.69
C LEU A 64 -13.23 -5.22 5.08
N VAL A 65 -12.83 -6.19 5.90
CA VAL A 65 -12.27 -5.95 7.23
C VAL A 65 -10.98 -5.12 7.15
N LEU A 66 -10.11 -5.42 6.17
CA LEU A 66 -8.89 -4.62 5.93
C LEU A 66 -9.23 -3.17 5.56
N GLY A 67 -10.24 -2.96 4.69
CA GLY A 67 -10.71 -1.62 4.34
C GLY A 67 -11.24 -0.85 5.54
N ILE A 68 -12.07 -1.48 6.38
CA ILE A 68 -12.59 -0.87 7.62
C ILE A 68 -11.44 -0.59 8.60
N ALA A 69 -10.50 -1.52 8.72
CA ALA A 69 -9.32 -1.38 9.59
C ALA A 69 -8.39 -0.23 9.19
N ALA A 70 -8.36 0.13 7.90
CA ALA A 70 -7.56 1.25 7.40
C ALA A 70 -8.18 2.64 7.68
N ILE A 71 -9.49 2.72 7.96
CA ILE A 71 -10.19 3.98 8.20
C ILE A 71 -9.55 4.80 9.35
N PRO A 72 -9.32 4.25 10.54
CA PRO A 72 -8.66 4.99 11.61
C PRO A 72 -7.27 5.51 11.23
N GLY A 73 -6.51 4.72 10.43
CA GLY A 73 -5.18 5.13 9.94
C GLY A 73 -5.20 6.33 9.00
N SER A 74 -6.35 6.60 8.36
CA SER A 74 -6.54 7.77 7.49
C SER A 74 -7.14 8.97 8.21
N LEU A 75 -7.87 8.76 9.29
CA LEU A 75 -8.57 9.83 10.03
C LEU A 75 -7.75 10.36 11.20
N LEU A 76 -6.97 9.52 11.86
CA LEU A 76 -6.18 9.89 13.03
C LEU A 76 -4.73 10.24 12.61
N PRO A 77 -4.07 11.18 13.30
CA PRO A 77 -2.65 11.44 13.07
C PRO A 77 -1.84 10.16 13.34
N GLN A 78 -0.92 9.84 12.45
CA GLN A 78 -0.09 8.64 12.57
C GLN A 78 1.33 9.01 13.02
N ARG A 79 1.91 8.28 14.00
CA ARG A 79 3.25 8.56 14.54
C ARG A 79 4.35 8.62 13.47
N PRO A 80 4.39 7.70 12.49
CA PRO A 80 5.43 7.73 11.46
C PRO A 80 5.38 8.96 10.55
N THR A 81 4.23 9.67 10.48
CA THR A 81 4.05 10.83 9.58
C THR A 81 3.88 12.14 10.32
N SER A 82 3.31 12.13 11.53
CA SER A 82 3.01 13.33 12.31
C SER A 82 3.13 13.08 13.81
N PRO A 83 4.37 12.93 14.36
CA PRO A 83 4.57 12.70 15.78
C PRO A 83 3.98 13.82 16.65
N ILE A 84 4.16 15.08 16.23
CA ILE A 84 3.61 16.27 16.91
C ILE A 84 2.08 16.22 16.91
N GLY A 85 1.46 15.94 15.77
CA GLY A 85 0.00 15.82 15.70
C GLY A 85 -0.57 14.73 16.61
N VAL A 86 0.16 13.65 16.87
CA VAL A 86 -0.23 12.63 17.86
C VAL A 86 -0.12 13.18 19.28
N SER A 87 0.95 13.90 19.63
CA SER A 87 1.10 14.51 20.95
C SER A 87 0.00 15.54 21.23
N ASP A 88 -0.31 16.38 20.26
CA ASP A 88 -1.38 17.39 20.34
C ASP A 88 -2.75 16.73 20.51
N TYR A 89 -3.02 15.66 19.75
CA TYR A 89 -4.26 14.90 19.88
C TYR A 89 -4.40 14.26 21.27
N LEU A 90 -3.31 13.68 21.79
CA LEU A 90 -3.29 13.08 23.14
C LEU A 90 -3.53 14.14 24.22
N ALA A 91 -2.91 15.32 24.08
CA ALA A 91 -3.09 16.43 25.00
C ALA A 91 -4.53 16.98 24.97
N ALA A 92 -5.13 17.09 23.78
CA ALA A 92 -6.50 17.54 23.58
C ALA A 92 -7.57 16.52 24.02
N ASN A 93 -7.23 15.21 24.06
CA ASN A 93 -8.17 14.13 24.35
C ASN A 93 -7.66 13.20 25.47
N PRO A 94 -7.48 13.67 26.71
CA PRO A 94 -6.86 12.91 27.80
C PRO A 94 -7.65 11.67 28.24
N ALA A 95 -8.97 11.63 28.00
CA ALA A 95 -9.81 10.49 28.37
C ALA A 95 -9.76 9.33 27.36
N VAL A 96 -9.75 9.63 26.05
CA VAL A 96 -9.84 8.64 24.96
C VAL A 96 -8.49 8.34 24.36
N GLY A 97 -7.61 9.35 24.28
CA GLY A 97 -6.30 9.27 23.64
C GLY A 97 -5.44 8.09 24.12
N PRO A 98 -5.26 7.88 25.44
CA PRO A 98 -4.44 6.78 25.96
C PRO A 98 -4.99 5.37 25.59
N TRP A 99 -6.31 5.22 25.43
CA TRP A 99 -6.92 3.95 24.99
C TRP A 99 -6.65 3.71 23.51
N LEU A 100 -6.83 4.73 22.68
CA LEU A 100 -6.51 4.63 21.25
C LEU A 100 -5.03 4.31 21.02
N ASP A 101 -4.16 4.88 21.85
CA ASP A 101 -2.73 4.64 21.77
C ASP A 101 -2.37 3.18 22.12
N ARG A 102 -2.93 2.65 23.22
CA ARG A 102 -2.73 1.24 23.61
C ARG A 102 -3.23 0.26 22.54
N LEU A 103 -4.27 0.61 21.82
CA LEU A 103 -4.83 -0.21 20.73
C LEU A 103 -4.08 -0.03 19.41
N GLY A 104 -3.06 0.86 19.36
CA GLY A 104 -2.24 1.10 18.17
C GLY A 104 -2.92 1.94 17.09
N PHE A 105 -3.93 2.76 17.43
CA PHE A 105 -4.64 3.60 16.45
C PHE A 105 -3.81 4.79 15.94
N PHE A 106 -2.72 5.14 16.60
CA PHE A 106 -1.75 6.13 16.12
C PHE A 106 -0.57 5.52 15.35
N ASP A 107 -0.58 4.18 15.16
CA ASP A 107 0.30 3.46 14.25
C ASP A 107 -0.46 2.24 13.69
N VAL A 108 -1.57 2.51 13.00
CA VAL A 108 -2.50 1.49 12.49
C VAL A 108 -1.79 0.51 11.57
N PHE A 109 -1.03 1.00 10.61
CA PHE A 109 -0.38 0.18 9.59
C PHE A 109 0.80 -0.64 10.13
N GLY A 110 1.40 -0.21 11.26
CA GLY A 110 2.43 -0.96 12.01
C GLY A 110 1.86 -1.87 13.10
N SER A 111 0.55 -1.82 13.37
CA SER A 111 -0.07 -2.59 14.45
C SER A 111 -0.13 -4.09 14.18
N VAL A 112 -0.02 -4.90 15.25
CA VAL A 112 -0.07 -6.36 15.17
C VAL A 112 -1.40 -6.87 14.61
N TRP A 113 -2.51 -6.23 14.95
CA TRP A 113 -3.83 -6.64 14.46
C TRP A 113 -4.04 -6.33 12.98
N PHE A 114 -3.52 -5.20 12.48
CA PHE A 114 -3.54 -4.87 11.04
C PHE A 114 -2.66 -5.85 10.25
N ALA A 115 -1.46 -6.13 10.75
CA ALA A 115 -0.56 -7.13 10.16
C ALA A 115 -1.20 -8.52 10.12
N ALA A 116 -1.95 -8.93 11.17
CA ALA A 116 -2.66 -10.20 11.19
C ALA A 116 -3.74 -10.29 10.10
N ILE A 117 -4.57 -9.24 9.93
CA ILE A 117 -5.59 -9.17 8.86
C ILE A 117 -4.92 -9.26 7.49
N TYR A 118 -3.85 -8.51 7.28
CA TYR A 118 -3.08 -8.50 6.05
C TYR A 118 -2.49 -9.87 5.72
N LEU A 119 -1.86 -10.54 6.69
CA LEU A 119 -1.31 -11.88 6.51
C LEU A 119 -2.37 -12.93 6.22
N LEU A 120 -3.52 -12.88 6.92
CA LEU A 120 -4.64 -13.77 6.66
C LEU A 120 -5.20 -13.57 5.24
N LEU A 121 -5.34 -12.32 4.79
CA LEU A 121 -5.75 -12.01 3.42
C LEU A 121 -4.74 -12.55 2.40
N PHE A 122 -3.45 -12.39 2.65
CA PHE A 122 -2.38 -12.88 1.80
C PHE A 122 -2.43 -14.41 1.65
N ILE A 123 -2.55 -15.14 2.77
CA ILE A 123 -2.69 -16.61 2.77
C ILE A 123 -3.97 -17.03 2.05
N SER A 124 -5.09 -16.35 2.32
CA SER A 124 -6.37 -16.61 1.66
C SER A 124 -6.27 -16.42 0.14
N LEU A 125 -5.65 -15.35 -0.32
CA LEU A 125 -5.46 -15.04 -1.73
C LEU A 125 -4.61 -16.11 -2.44
N ILE A 126 -3.47 -16.48 -1.87
CA ILE A 126 -2.61 -17.55 -2.41
C ILE A 126 -3.37 -18.86 -2.46
N GLY A 127 -4.06 -19.23 -1.37
CA GLY A 127 -4.84 -20.45 -1.28
C GLY A 127 -5.98 -20.54 -2.30
N CYS A 128 -6.58 -19.40 -2.67
CA CYS A 128 -7.60 -19.32 -3.73
C CYS A 128 -7.00 -19.41 -5.15
N ILE A 129 -5.81 -18.83 -5.36
CA ILE A 129 -5.18 -18.75 -6.69
C ILE A 129 -4.63 -20.12 -7.11
N LEU A 130 -3.96 -20.83 -6.22
CA LEU A 130 -3.25 -22.09 -6.56
C LEU A 130 -4.17 -23.16 -7.20
N PRO A 131 -5.34 -23.52 -6.62
CA PRO A 131 -6.24 -24.50 -7.24
C PRO A 131 -6.81 -23.99 -8.59
N ARG A 132 -7.08 -22.69 -8.67
CA ARG A 132 -7.61 -22.08 -9.90
C ARG A 132 -6.57 -22.08 -11.02
N THR A 133 -5.31 -21.80 -10.69
CA THR A 133 -4.18 -21.90 -11.63
C THR A 133 -4.01 -23.33 -12.14
N ALA A 134 -4.02 -24.31 -11.23
CA ALA A 134 -3.92 -25.72 -11.61
C ALA A 134 -5.07 -26.16 -12.51
N GLY A 135 -6.31 -25.76 -12.18
CA GLY A 135 -7.49 -26.03 -13.00
C GLY A 135 -7.41 -25.38 -14.38
N TYR A 136 -6.92 -24.14 -14.45
CA TYR A 136 -6.73 -23.43 -15.71
C TYR A 136 -5.64 -24.05 -16.59
N VAL A 137 -4.48 -24.41 -16.02
CA VAL A 137 -3.41 -25.10 -16.77
C VAL A 137 -3.90 -26.45 -17.33
N LYS A 138 -4.72 -27.16 -16.55
CA LYS A 138 -5.36 -28.40 -17.03
C LYS A 138 -6.32 -28.10 -18.20
N ALA A 139 -7.21 -27.11 -18.06
CA ALA A 139 -8.15 -26.72 -19.11
C ALA A 139 -7.46 -26.23 -20.40
N LEU A 140 -6.27 -25.63 -20.31
CA LEU A 140 -5.46 -25.27 -21.47
C LEU A 140 -4.90 -26.50 -22.22
N ARG A 141 -4.65 -27.60 -21.52
CA ARG A 141 -4.13 -28.85 -22.10
C ARG A 141 -5.23 -29.77 -22.60
N ASP A 142 -6.39 -29.75 -21.94
CA ASP A 142 -7.53 -30.58 -22.30
C ASP A 142 -8.20 -30.05 -23.58
N LEU A 143 -8.84 -30.94 -24.33
CA LEU A 143 -9.71 -30.58 -25.46
C LEU A 143 -11.02 -29.92 -24.97
N PRO A 144 -11.71 -29.12 -25.82
CA PRO A 144 -13.03 -28.61 -25.51
C PRO A 144 -13.98 -29.70 -25.00
N SER A 145 -14.89 -29.36 -24.10
CA SER A 145 -15.89 -30.31 -23.58
C SER A 145 -16.84 -30.80 -24.68
N SER A 146 -17.26 -32.08 -24.60
CA SER A 146 -18.29 -32.64 -25.49
C SER A 146 -19.58 -31.83 -25.38
N PRO A 147 -20.44 -31.82 -26.43
CA PRO A 147 -21.71 -31.11 -26.39
C PRO A 147 -22.64 -31.65 -25.30
N PRO A 148 -23.42 -30.79 -24.63
CA PRO A 148 -24.44 -31.24 -23.68
C PRO A 148 -25.48 -32.10 -24.34
N GLY A 149 -26.11 -33.02 -23.58
CA GLY A 149 -27.11 -33.95 -24.09
C GLY A 149 -28.29 -33.30 -24.81
N ALA A 150 -28.76 -32.15 -24.31
CA ALA A 150 -29.89 -31.38 -24.85
C ALA A 150 -29.41 -30.01 -25.35
N LEU A 151 -29.10 -29.89 -26.65
CA LEU A 151 -28.71 -28.63 -27.28
C LEU A 151 -29.87 -27.64 -27.37
N GLU A 152 -31.10 -28.15 -27.43
CA GLU A 152 -32.35 -27.38 -27.55
C GLU A 152 -32.58 -26.41 -26.37
N ARG A 153 -31.94 -26.69 -25.23
CA ARG A 153 -32.04 -25.85 -24.02
C ARG A 153 -31.03 -24.71 -23.99
N LEU A 154 -30.10 -24.67 -24.95
CA LEU A 154 -29.09 -23.61 -25.01
C LEU A 154 -29.64 -22.39 -25.75
N PRO A 155 -29.25 -21.16 -25.33
CA PRO A 155 -29.61 -19.95 -26.06
C PRO A 155 -29.02 -19.98 -27.48
N GLY A 156 -29.78 -19.48 -28.46
CA GLY A 156 -29.36 -19.46 -29.87
C GLY A 156 -29.38 -20.82 -30.56
N HIS A 157 -30.16 -21.80 -30.06
CA HIS A 157 -30.33 -23.09 -30.72
C HIS A 157 -31.02 -22.94 -32.08
N THR A 158 -30.48 -23.61 -33.08
CA THR A 158 -31.07 -23.74 -34.43
C THR A 158 -30.89 -25.17 -34.90
N ALA A 159 -31.94 -25.76 -35.45
CA ALA A 159 -31.91 -27.11 -36.00
C ALA A 159 -32.68 -27.19 -37.35
N GLY A 160 -32.29 -28.12 -38.17
CA GLY A 160 -32.93 -28.37 -39.45
C GLY A 160 -32.27 -29.53 -40.20
N THR A 161 -32.79 -29.85 -41.39
CA THR A 161 -32.25 -30.92 -42.24
C THR A 161 -31.47 -30.33 -43.42
N VAL A 162 -30.34 -30.94 -43.76
CA VAL A 162 -29.49 -30.52 -44.87
C VAL A 162 -29.23 -31.69 -45.81
N ALA A 163 -29.19 -31.42 -47.14
CA ALA A 163 -28.87 -32.39 -48.16
C ALA A 163 -27.35 -32.62 -48.31
N ARG A 164 -26.72 -33.01 -47.19
CA ARG A 164 -25.25 -33.31 -47.08
C ARG A 164 -25.04 -34.54 -46.22
N THR A 165 -23.89 -35.18 -46.40
CA THR A 165 -23.47 -36.28 -45.51
C THR A 165 -23.11 -35.75 -44.13
N GLN A 166 -23.27 -36.53 -43.07
CA GLN A 166 -22.89 -36.17 -41.72
C GLN A 166 -21.42 -35.71 -41.64
N GLU A 167 -20.54 -36.43 -42.33
CA GLU A 167 -19.11 -36.11 -42.38
C GLU A 167 -18.83 -34.76 -43.05
N GLY A 168 -19.53 -34.46 -44.18
CA GLY A 168 -19.42 -33.18 -44.87
C GLY A 168 -19.93 -31.98 -44.07
N VAL A 169 -20.94 -32.18 -43.19
CA VAL A 169 -21.41 -31.14 -42.26
C VAL A 169 -20.39 -30.91 -41.16
N LEU A 170 -19.84 -31.97 -40.56
CA LEU A 170 -18.83 -31.86 -39.51
C LEU A 170 -17.55 -31.22 -40.03
N ASP A 171 -17.10 -31.55 -41.25
CA ASP A 171 -15.93 -30.94 -41.89
C ASP A 171 -16.12 -29.43 -42.13
N ALA A 172 -17.29 -29.03 -42.61
CA ALA A 172 -17.65 -27.63 -42.82
C ALA A 172 -17.69 -26.84 -41.50
N ALA A 173 -18.29 -27.44 -40.47
CA ALA A 173 -18.32 -26.86 -39.13
C ALA A 173 -16.90 -26.68 -38.55
N GLU A 174 -16.08 -27.72 -38.65
CA GLU A 174 -14.70 -27.68 -38.15
C GLU A 174 -13.85 -26.62 -38.87
N ALA A 175 -13.93 -26.57 -40.20
CA ALA A 175 -13.22 -25.58 -41.02
C ALA A 175 -13.61 -24.14 -40.66
N HIS A 176 -14.95 -23.90 -40.56
CA HIS A 176 -15.48 -22.59 -40.17
C HIS A 176 -15.00 -22.14 -38.78
N LEU A 177 -15.04 -23.03 -37.79
CA LEU A 177 -14.65 -22.73 -36.40
C LEU A 177 -13.15 -22.53 -36.27
N ARG A 178 -12.30 -23.32 -36.94
CA ARG A 178 -10.85 -23.12 -36.99
C ARG A 178 -10.47 -21.81 -37.65
N GLY A 179 -11.14 -21.45 -38.75
CA GLY A 179 -10.91 -20.15 -39.43
C GLY A 179 -11.22 -18.93 -38.55
N ARG A 180 -12.05 -19.10 -37.52
CA ARG A 180 -12.37 -18.06 -36.53
C ARG A 180 -11.58 -18.16 -35.20
N SER A 181 -10.47 -18.90 -35.19
CA SER A 181 -9.57 -19.08 -34.04
C SER A 181 -10.25 -19.76 -32.83
N TYR A 182 -11.21 -20.66 -33.08
CA TYR A 182 -11.73 -21.54 -32.06
C TYR A 182 -10.83 -22.77 -31.90
N ARG A 183 -10.68 -23.24 -30.67
CA ARG A 183 -10.17 -24.58 -30.37
C ARG A 183 -11.32 -25.57 -30.63
N VAL A 184 -11.06 -26.57 -31.44
CA VAL A 184 -12.07 -27.50 -31.89
C VAL A 184 -11.79 -28.91 -31.39
N ARG A 185 -12.83 -29.60 -30.91
CA ARG A 185 -12.88 -31.04 -30.65
C ARG A 185 -13.91 -31.66 -31.60
N ARG A 186 -13.49 -32.66 -32.37
CA ARG A 186 -14.36 -33.43 -33.22
C ARG A 186 -14.63 -34.80 -32.59
N GLU A 187 -15.86 -35.22 -32.60
CA GLU A 187 -16.36 -36.55 -32.24
C GLU A 187 -17.09 -37.15 -33.45
N ALA A 188 -17.53 -38.41 -33.35
CA ALA A 188 -18.12 -39.10 -34.47
C ALA A 188 -19.42 -38.43 -34.98
N ASP A 189 -20.21 -37.81 -34.08
CA ASP A 189 -21.52 -37.23 -34.38
C ASP A 189 -21.58 -35.72 -34.04
N SER A 190 -20.46 -35.12 -33.66
CA SER A 190 -20.48 -33.74 -33.13
C SER A 190 -19.16 -33.01 -33.25
N VAL A 191 -19.25 -31.68 -33.26
CA VAL A 191 -18.12 -30.74 -33.13
C VAL A 191 -18.40 -29.79 -31.99
N SER A 192 -17.42 -29.67 -31.09
CA SER A 192 -17.43 -28.68 -30.01
C SER A 192 -16.30 -27.69 -30.21
N ALA A 193 -16.53 -26.43 -29.93
CA ALA A 193 -15.53 -25.40 -30.08
C ALA A 193 -15.58 -24.41 -28.94
N GLU A 194 -14.41 -23.96 -28.50
CA GLU A 194 -14.26 -22.98 -27.44
C GLU A 194 -13.28 -21.87 -27.85
N ARG A 195 -13.61 -20.61 -27.46
CA ARG A 195 -12.77 -19.42 -27.65
C ARG A 195 -12.79 -18.55 -26.39
N GLY A 196 -11.77 -17.73 -26.21
CA GLY A 196 -11.75 -16.73 -25.13
C GLY A 196 -10.98 -17.16 -23.87
N TYR A 197 -10.04 -18.08 -23.97
CA TYR A 197 -9.16 -18.48 -22.84
C TYR A 197 -8.38 -17.32 -22.26
N LEU A 198 -8.05 -16.28 -23.04
CA LEU A 198 -7.35 -15.09 -22.58
C LEU A 198 -8.07 -14.36 -21.43
N ARG A 199 -9.38 -14.53 -21.29
CA ARG A 199 -10.11 -14.00 -20.13
C ARG A 199 -9.61 -14.59 -18.82
N GLU A 200 -9.49 -15.90 -18.76
CA GLU A 200 -8.99 -16.58 -17.56
C GLU A 200 -7.49 -16.30 -17.34
N THR A 201 -6.71 -16.16 -18.43
CA THR A 201 -5.31 -15.73 -18.37
C THR A 201 -5.20 -14.34 -17.76
N GLY A 202 -5.98 -13.37 -18.25
CA GLY A 202 -6.01 -12.01 -17.74
C GLY A 202 -6.38 -11.95 -16.25
N ASN A 203 -7.42 -12.71 -15.88
CA ASN A 203 -7.84 -12.82 -14.49
C ASN A 203 -6.77 -13.46 -13.59
N LEU A 204 -6.03 -14.44 -14.09
CA LEU A 204 -4.95 -15.08 -13.36
C LEU A 204 -3.75 -14.14 -13.19
N ILE A 205 -3.36 -13.44 -14.28
CA ILE A 205 -2.31 -12.40 -14.22
C ILE A 205 -2.68 -11.35 -13.17
N PHE A 206 -3.91 -10.84 -13.19
CA PHE A 206 -4.39 -9.86 -12.21
C PHE A 206 -4.16 -10.34 -10.77
N HIS A 207 -4.58 -11.56 -10.43
CA HIS A 207 -4.46 -12.09 -9.07
C HIS A 207 -3.00 -12.39 -8.68
N ILE A 208 -2.19 -12.90 -9.60
CA ILE A 208 -0.75 -13.12 -9.34
C ILE A 208 -0.07 -11.78 -9.08
N CYS A 209 -0.38 -10.75 -9.89
CA CYS A 209 0.18 -9.41 -9.70
C CYS A 209 -0.26 -8.77 -8.38
N LEU A 210 -1.48 -9.04 -7.89
CA LEU A 210 -1.89 -8.63 -6.54
C LEU A 210 -0.98 -9.25 -5.47
N VAL A 211 -0.67 -10.55 -5.58
CA VAL A 211 0.28 -11.22 -4.66
C VAL A 211 1.65 -10.57 -4.74
N LEU A 212 2.17 -10.31 -5.94
CA LEU A 212 3.47 -9.65 -6.12
C LEU A 212 3.48 -8.22 -5.57
N THR A 213 2.37 -7.48 -5.72
CA THR A 213 2.20 -6.15 -5.11
C THR A 213 2.28 -6.24 -3.59
N LEU A 214 1.57 -7.20 -2.99
CA LEU A 214 1.62 -7.42 -1.55
C LEU A 214 3.03 -7.80 -1.05
N ILE A 215 3.74 -8.64 -1.81
CA ILE A 215 5.15 -8.99 -1.52
C ILE A 215 6.03 -7.73 -1.60
N GLY A 216 5.87 -6.91 -2.65
CA GLY A 216 6.65 -5.69 -2.82
C GLY A 216 6.42 -4.67 -1.71
N LEU A 217 5.16 -4.52 -1.26
CA LEU A 217 4.80 -3.66 -0.12
C LEU A 217 5.38 -4.19 1.19
N ALA A 218 5.28 -5.50 1.45
CA ALA A 218 5.86 -6.13 2.62
C ALA A 218 7.38 -5.99 2.64
N TRP A 219 8.03 -6.21 1.49
CA TRP A 219 9.47 -6.01 1.34
C TRP A 219 9.87 -4.58 1.64
N GLY A 220 9.16 -3.58 1.06
CA GLY A 220 9.36 -2.17 1.35
C GLY A 220 9.19 -1.87 2.83
N SER A 221 8.08 -2.32 3.45
CA SER A 221 7.82 -2.08 4.88
C SER A 221 8.89 -2.67 5.80
N LEU A 222 9.43 -3.85 5.47
CA LEU A 222 10.42 -4.53 6.32
C LEU A 222 11.82 -3.94 6.19
N PHE A 223 12.25 -3.54 4.99
CA PHE A 223 13.63 -3.17 4.68
C PHE A 223 13.82 -1.70 4.31
N SER A 224 12.76 -0.89 4.29
CA SER A 224 12.89 0.55 4.05
C SER A 224 13.50 1.27 5.24
N PHE A 225 14.04 2.45 4.95
CA PHE A 225 14.30 3.45 5.97
C PHE A 225 13.96 4.84 5.46
N LYS A 226 13.73 5.74 6.39
CA LYS A 226 13.51 7.16 6.17
C LYS A 226 14.15 7.92 7.33
N GLY A 227 15.01 8.87 7.02
CA GLY A 227 15.61 9.73 8.01
C GLY A 227 15.64 11.17 7.53
N THR A 228 15.76 12.10 8.46
CA THR A 228 15.93 13.53 8.17
C THR A 228 17.20 14.06 8.78
N ALA A 229 17.82 15.03 8.11
CA ALA A 229 18.99 15.72 8.60
C ALA A 229 18.95 17.20 8.18
N ILE A 230 19.35 18.09 9.07
CA ILE A 230 19.53 19.50 8.77
C ILE A 230 20.99 19.74 8.40
N VAL A 231 21.20 20.35 7.23
CA VAL A 231 22.53 20.64 6.69
C VAL A 231 22.65 22.14 6.44
N VAL A 232 23.64 22.78 7.04
CA VAL A 232 23.92 24.21 6.85
C VAL A 232 24.86 24.38 5.66
N GLU A 233 24.74 25.49 4.94
CA GLU A 233 25.65 25.86 3.84
C GLU A 233 27.12 25.72 4.22
N GLY A 234 27.85 25.00 3.40
CA GLY A 234 29.26 24.65 3.59
C GLY A 234 29.50 23.40 4.42
N GLN A 235 28.46 22.83 5.07
CA GLN A 235 28.53 21.57 5.82
C GLN A 235 28.10 20.38 4.97
N ALA A 236 28.39 19.18 5.45
CA ALA A 236 28.09 17.94 4.78
C ALA A 236 27.34 16.97 5.70
N PHE A 237 26.43 16.23 5.12
CA PHE A 237 25.76 15.07 5.71
C PHE A 237 26.37 13.79 5.15
N SER A 238 26.77 12.87 6.03
CA SER A 238 27.18 11.52 5.65
C SER A 238 26.11 10.51 6.06
N ASN A 239 25.81 9.53 5.20
CA ASN A 239 24.76 8.55 5.43
C ASN A 239 25.14 7.53 6.51
N THR A 240 25.17 7.99 7.76
CA THR A 240 25.43 7.21 8.97
C THR A 240 24.37 7.51 10.03
N LEU A 241 24.03 6.54 10.89
CA LEU A 241 22.94 6.70 11.88
C LEU A 241 23.13 7.92 12.79
N THR A 242 24.36 8.28 13.10
CA THR A 242 24.70 9.39 14.00
C THR A 242 24.49 10.78 13.40
N GLN A 243 24.31 10.87 12.09
CA GLN A 243 24.13 12.13 11.36
C GLN A 243 22.64 12.48 11.14
N TYR A 244 21.74 11.58 11.46
CA TYR A 244 20.31 11.83 11.33
C TYR A 244 19.75 12.52 12.58
N ASP A 245 18.94 13.55 12.39
CA ASP A 245 18.13 14.17 13.44
C ASP A 245 16.97 13.28 13.85
N GLU A 246 16.33 12.66 12.85
CA GLU A 246 15.24 11.70 13.01
C GLU A 246 15.50 10.50 12.10
N PHE A 247 15.31 9.28 12.59
CA PHE A 247 15.50 8.07 11.83
C PHE A 247 14.44 7.03 12.16
N GLY A 248 13.76 6.52 11.12
CA GLY A 248 12.81 5.42 11.21
C GLY A 248 13.13 4.36 10.17
N ALA A 249 13.06 3.10 10.57
CA ALA A 249 13.36 1.98 9.69
C ALA A 249 12.38 0.83 9.86
N GLY A 250 12.25 0.00 8.83
CA GLY A 250 11.47 -1.23 8.87
C GLY A 250 12.06 -2.27 9.83
N ALA A 251 11.22 -3.20 10.28
CA ALA A 251 11.57 -4.16 11.34
C ALA A 251 12.74 -5.10 11.00
N ALA A 252 13.04 -5.32 9.71
CA ALA A 252 14.15 -6.15 9.25
C ALA A 252 15.33 -5.33 8.71
N PHE A 253 15.30 -4.01 8.90
CA PHE A 253 16.40 -3.14 8.51
C PHE A 253 17.61 -3.39 9.41
N ALA A 254 18.80 -3.41 8.81
CA ALA A 254 20.07 -3.46 9.54
C ALA A 254 20.95 -2.25 9.17
N PRO A 255 21.69 -1.65 10.12
CA PRO A 255 22.57 -0.50 9.85
C PRO A 255 23.59 -0.73 8.72
N SER A 256 24.00 -1.97 8.48
CA SER A 256 24.87 -2.36 7.36
C SER A 256 24.24 -2.18 5.98
N GLN A 257 22.93 -1.93 5.89
CA GLN A 257 22.21 -1.64 4.65
C GLN A 257 22.31 -0.16 4.23
N LEU A 258 22.83 0.73 5.12
CA LEU A 258 23.10 2.10 4.73
C LEU A 258 24.28 2.13 3.75
N SER A 259 23.99 2.47 2.50
CA SER A 259 25.03 2.71 1.51
C SER A 259 25.80 3.98 1.89
N PRO A 260 27.13 3.94 2.00
CA PRO A 260 27.91 5.13 2.34
C PRO A 260 27.85 6.14 1.18
N PHE A 261 27.51 7.37 1.50
CA PHE A 261 27.64 8.53 0.63
C PHE A 261 27.64 9.80 1.48
N THR A 262 28.08 10.90 0.87
CA THR A 262 28.07 12.21 1.51
C THR A 262 27.42 13.23 0.60
N VAL A 263 26.57 14.09 1.17
CA VAL A 263 25.95 15.23 0.48
C VAL A 263 26.40 16.49 1.20
N LYS A 264 27.20 17.33 0.53
CA LYS A 264 27.60 18.63 1.02
C LYS A 264 26.68 19.69 0.41
N LEU A 265 26.13 20.55 1.24
CA LEU A 265 25.39 21.73 0.79
C LEU A 265 26.37 22.84 0.47
N ASP A 266 26.58 23.13 -0.80
CA ASP A 266 27.51 24.19 -1.21
C ASP A 266 26.85 25.55 -1.09
N ASP A 267 25.60 25.69 -1.57
CA ASP A 267 24.81 26.92 -1.54
C ASP A 267 23.32 26.59 -1.62
N PHE A 268 22.47 27.47 -1.07
CA PHE A 268 21.03 27.32 -1.11
C PHE A 268 20.33 28.63 -1.45
N GLU A 269 19.71 28.69 -2.62
CA GLU A 269 18.96 29.85 -3.09
C GLU A 269 17.46 29.67 -2.87
N VAL A 270 16.82 30.74 -2.42
CA VAL A 270 15.36 30.86 -2.36
C VAL A 270 14.96 32.18 -3.02
N LYS A 271 13.95 32.11 -3.89
CA LYS A 271 13.36 33.32 -4.47
C LYS A 271 11.97 33.53 -3.88
N PHE A 272 11.77 34.71 -3.29
CA PHE A 272 10.50 35.10 -2.73
C PHE A 272 9.78 36.13 -3.63
N GLU A 273 8.46 36.09 -3.64
CA GLU A 273 7.63 37.07 -4.34
C GLU A 273 7.72 38.43 -3.66
N THR A 274 8.09 39.44 -4.41
CA THR A 274 8.20 40.83 -3.92
C THR A 274 7.03 41.72 -4.32
N GLY A 275 6.18 41.25 -5.25
CA GLY A 275 4.99 41.96 -5.69
C GLY A 275 3.88 41.99 -4.65
N PRO A 276 2.86 42.86 -4.85
CA PRO A 276 1.77 43.06 -3.89
C PRO A 276 0.84 41.85 -3.76
N VAL A 277 0.85 40.95 -4.75
CA VAL A 277 0.04 39.70 -4.72
C VAL A 277 0.91 38.58 -4.21
N GLN A 278 0.53 37.98 -3.07
CA GLN A 278 1.27 36.90 -2.41
C GLN A 278 2.71 37.30 -2.01
N GLN A 279 2.93 38.52 -1.56
CA GLN A 279 4.22 38.97 -1.07
C GLN A 279 4.80 38.01 -0.02
N GLY A 280 6.07 37.63 -0.17
CA GLY A 280 6.74 36.68 0.69
C GLY A 280 6.52 35.21 0.34
N ALA A 281 5.66 34.88 -0.64
CA ALA A 281 5.52 33.51 -1.10
C ALA A 281 6.81 33.02 -1.78
N ALA A 282 7.33 31.87 -1.39
CA ALA A 282 8.46 31.26 -2.04
C ALA A 282 8.08 30.75 -3.45
N ARG A 283 8.91 31.08 -4.44
CA ARG A 283 8.70 30.75 -5.86
C ARG A 283 9.66 29.70 -6.36
N ASP A 284 10.88 29.69 -5.86
CA ASP A 284 11.92 28.79 -6.31
C ASP A 284 12.83 28.38 -5.15
N PHE A 285 13.32 27.14 -5.21
CA PHE A 285 14.24 26.58 -4.24
C PHE A 285 15.32 25.81 -5.00
N ALA A 286 16.57 26.18 -4.80
CA ALA A 286 17.71 25.57 -5.47
C ALA A 286 18.81 25.26 -4.44
N ALA A 287 18.99 23.99 -4.12
CA ALA A 287 20.12 23.53 -3.31
C ALA A 287 21.22 23.00 -4.22
N HIS A 288 22.31 23.73 -4.31
CA HIS A 288 23.53 23.27 -4.97
C HIS A 288 24.28 22.34 -4.05
N VAL A 289 24.43 21.09 -4.46
CA VAL A 289 25.02 20.05 -3.61
C VAL A 289 26.16 19.33 -4.33
N THR A 290 27.21 19.05 -3.59
CA THR A 290 28.27 18.14 -4.02
C THR A 290 28.03 16.77 -3.36
N VAL A 291 27.80 15.75 -4.21
CA VAL A 291 27.57 14.37 -3.77
C VAL A 291 28.84 13.57 -3.98
N THR A 292 29.28 12.90 -2.93
CA THR A 292 30.35 11.90 -2.97
C THR A 292 29.72 10.51 -2.80
N ALA A 293 29.75 9.69 -3.84
CA ALA A 293 29.20 8.33 -3.82
C ALA A 293 30.15 7.34 -3.12
N ALA A 294 29.67 6.12 -2.86
CA ALA A 294 30.42 5.06 -2.18
C ALA A 294 31.72 4.66 -2.89
N ASP A 295 31.77 4.79 -4.21
CA ASP A 295 32.96 4.53 -5.03
C ASP A 295 33.95 5.69 -5.11
N GLY A 296 33.69 6.80 -4.40
CA GLY A 296 34.48 8.02 -4.40
C GLY A 296 34.17 8.96 -5.55
N THR A 297 33.21 8.66 -6.41
CA THR A 297 32.79 9.57 -7.49
C THR A 297 32.17 10.82 -6.89
N ILE A 298 32.65 11.99 -7.33
CA ILE A 298 32.16 13.31 -6.90
C ILE A 298 31.36 13.93 -8.04
N THR A 299 30.13 14.33 -7.75
CA THR A 299 29.24 15.01 -8.71
C THR A 299 28.61 16.25 -8.09
N GLN A 300 28.53 17.32 -8.86
CA GLN A 300 27.75 18.51 -8.48
C GLN A 300 26.34 18.37 -9.06
N GLN A 301 25.35 18.57 -8.24
CA GLN A 301 23.95 18.38 -8.62
C GLN A 301 23.07 19.48 -8.02
N LEU A 302 21.93 19.71 -8.64
CA LEU A 302 20.92 20.65 -8.17
C LEU A 302 19.74 19.86 -7.58
N LEU A 303 19.49 20.05 -6.29
CA LEU A 303 18.35 19.47 -5.60
C LEU A 303 17.24 20.51 -5.48
N GLN A 304 16.09 20.20 -6.05
CA GLN A 304 14.91 21.07 -6.08
C GLN A 304 13.70 20.39 -5.41
N VAL A 305 12.70 21.20 -5.09
CA VAL A 305 11.41 20.67 -4.61
C VAL A 305 10.78 19.82 -5.72
N ASN A 306 10.26 18.65 -5.36
CA ASN A 306 9.69 17.65 -6.28
C ASN A 306 10.69 17.00 -7.27
N GLY A 307 11.98 17.30 -7.16
CA GLY A 307 13.06 16.67 -7.92
C GLY A 307 14.02 15.94 -6.98
N PRO A 308 13.70 14.72 -6.52
CA PRO A 308 14.61 14.00 -5.63
C PRO A 308 15.91 13.65 -6.31
N LEU A 309 16.99 13.73 -5.54
CA LEU A 309 18.31 13.31 -5.96
C LEU A 309 18.46 11.81 -5.70
N ALA A 310 18.79 11.03 -6.73
CA ALA A 310 19.07 9.60 -6.58
C ALA A 310 20.56 9.38 -6.30
N VAL A 311 20.87 8.77 -5.16
CA VAL A 311 22.24 8.38 -4.78
C VAL A 311 22.26 6.88 -4.50
N GLY A 312 22.71 6.11 -5.47
CA GLY A 312 22.61 4.65 -5.42
C GLY A 312 21.15 4.18 -5.31
N SER A 313 20.83 3.46 -4.25
CA SER A 313 19.44 3.01 -3.95
C SER A 313 18.64 3.98 -3.09
N ASN A 314 19.21 5.14 -2.78
CA ASN A 314 18.60 6.13 -1.89
C ASN A 314 18.09 7.33 -2.66
N ASN A 315 17.00 7.92 -2.17
CA ASN A 315 16.47 9.18 -2.65
C ASN A 315 16.68 10.25 -1.59
N VAL A 316 17.21 11.41 -2.00
CA VAL A 316 17.37 12.60 -1.16
C VAL A 316 16.37 13.63 -1.61
N HIS A 317 15.50 14.09 -0.71
CA HIS A 317 14.46 15.09 -0.95
C HIS A 317 14.74 16.34 -0.13
N LEU A 318 14.41 17.49 -0.68
CA LEU A 318 14.39 18.76 0.02
C LEU A 318 13.04 18.92 0.73
N LEU A 319 13.02 18.96 2.07
CA LEU A 319 11.78 19.07 2.88
C LEU A 319 11.52 20.49 3.37
N GLY A 320 12.57 21.24 3.69
CA GLY A 320 12.43 22.55 4.29
C GLY A 320 13.75 23.30 4.33
N HIS A 321 13.70 24.52 4.76
CA HIS A 321 14.85 25.39 4.89
C HIS A 321 14.65 26.40 6.02
N GLY A 322 15.72 27.10 6.37
CA GLY A 322 15.69 28.16 7.34
C GLY A 322 17.03 28.87 7.45
N TYR A 323 17.23 29.58 8.54
CA TYR A 323 18.39 30.40 8.79
C TYR A 323 19.24 29.85 9.93
N ALA A 324 20.55 30.00 9.81
CA ALA A 324 21.53 29.70 10.82
C ALA A 324 22.38 30.94 11.07
N PRO A 325 22.06 31.78 12.08
CA PRO A 325 22.93 32.84 12.51
C PRO A 325 24.32 32.31 12.83
N VAL A 326 25.36 32.97 12.32
CA VAL A 326 26.78 32.69 12.63
C VAL A 326 27.16 33.59 13.78
N VAL A 327 27.55 32.98 14.89
CA VAL A 327 27.81 33.71 16.11
C VAL A 327 29.14 33.30 16.72
N THR A 328 29.78 34.23 17.43
CA THR A 328 30.96 33.98 18.27
C THR A 328 30.66 34.37 19.70
N VAL A 329 30.76 33.41 20.63
CA VAL A 329 30.64 33.62 22.07
C VAL A 329 32.03 33.63 22.67
N ARG A 330 32.38 34.71 23.36
CA ARG A 330 33.57 34.78 24.21
C ARG A 330 33.16 34.72 25.66
N ASP A 331 33.92 33.98 26.44
CA ASP A 331 33.67 33.84 27.87
C ASP A 331 34.22 35.03 28.67
N GLY A 332 34.05 35.01 30.00
CA GLY A 332 34.54 36.03 30.91
C GLY A 332 36.08 36.10 30.99
N SER A 333 36.79 35.10 30.49
CA SER A 333 38.24 35.08 30.37
C SER A 333 38.72 35.60 29.01
N GLY A 334 37.81 35.97 28.11
CA GLY A 334 38.09 36.46 26.75
C GLY A 334 38.35 35.36 25.72
N ASN A 335 38.30 34.07 26.10
CA ASN A 335 38.47 32.94 25.17
C ASN A 335 37.22 32.72 24.33
N VAL A 336 37.39 32.18 23.13
CA VAL A 336 36.28 31.75 22.30
C VAL A 336 35.70 30.46 22.87
N ALA A 337 34.51 30.54 23.46
CA ALA A 337 33.79 29.39 24.00
C ALA A 337 32.89 28.70 22.94
N PHE A 338 32.49 29.42 21.89
CA PHE A 338 31.79 28.88 20.74
C PHE A 338 31.96 29.81 19.53
N SER A 339 32.10 29.26 18.32
CA SER A 339 32.06 30.04 17.09
C SER A 339 31.52 29.17 15.94
N GLY A 340 30.49 29.63 15.27
CA GLY A 340 29.91 28.95 14.12
C GLY A 340 28.43 29.22 13.89
N PRO A 341 27.83 28.60 12.85
CA PRO A 341 26.40 28.69 12.58
C PRO A 341 25.59 27.86 13.58
N VAL A 342 24.47 28.43 14.03
CA VAL A 342 23.49 27.76 14.90
C VAL A 342 22.15 27.69 14.19
N VAL A 343 21.56 26.49 14.07
CA VAL A 343 20.29 26.28 13.40
C VAL A 343 19.14 26.92 14.19
N PHE A 344 18.39 27.79 13.56
CA PHE A 344 17.15 28.37 14.07
C PHE A 344 15.97 27.85 13.28
N LEU A 345 14.90 27.44 13.98
CA LEU A 345 13.72 26.82 13.38
C LEU A 345 12.63 27.89 13.14
N PRO A 346 12.13 28.03 11.91
CA PRO A 346 11.10 29.01 11.58
C PRO A 346 9.78 28.70 12.30
N GLN A 347 9.14 29.77 12.83
CA GLN A 347 7.89 29.70 13.59
C GLN A 347 6.71 30.26 12.81
N ASP A 348 6.95 31.08 11.80
CA ASP A 348 5.92 31.70 10.98
C ASP A 348 6.32 31.82 9.50
N GLY A 349 5.40 32.30 8.66
CA GLY A 349 5.60 32.46 7.22
C GLY A 349 6.63 33.55 6.85
N ASN A 350 6.97 34.46 7.76
CA ASN A 350 8.01 35.47 7.58
C ASN A 350 9.36 35.03 8.15
N PHE A 351 9.49 33.73 8.44
CA PHE A 351 10.72 33.10 8.95
C PHE A 351 11.27 33.71 10.24
N ARG A 352 10.39 34.29 11.09
CA ARG A 352 10.77 34.51 12.49
C ARG A 352 11.15 33.15 13.05
N SER A 353 12.42 32.99 13.43
CA SER A 353 12.96 31.69 13.79
C SER A 353 13.48 31.71 15.23
N GLU A 354 13.33 30.57 15.92
CA GLU A 354 13.80 30.40 17.30
C GLU A 354 14.92 29.36 17.36
N GLY A 355 15.91 29.60 18.22
CA GLY A 355 17.04 28.70 18.39
C GLY A 355 17.79 28.97 19.70
N VAL A 356 18.73 28.08 20.01
CA VAL A 356 19.52 28.12 21.25
C VAL A 356 21.00 28.06 20.92
N ILE A 357 21.73 29.07 21.38
CA ILE A 357 23.19 29.13 21.31
C ILE A 357 23.74 28.60 22.63
N LYS A 358 24.58 27.58 22.59
CA LYS A 358 25.18 26.96 23.77
C LYS A 358 26.70 27.11 23.73
N ALA A 359 27.26 27.62 24.81
CA ALA A 359 28.70 27.73 25.01
C ALA A 359 29.07 27.03 26.33
N PRO A 360 29.06 25.68 26.37
CA PRO A 360 29.27 24.90 27.60
C PRO A 360 30.70 25.04 28.16
N ASP A 361 31.65 25.32 27.27
CA ASP A 361 33.07 25.42 27.60
C ASP A 361 33.49 26.78 28.20
N GLY A 362 32.54 27.73 28.29
CA GLY A 362 32.80 29.06 28.84
C GLY A 362 33.31 29.02 30.28
N ARG A 363 34.26 29.94 30.61
CA ARG A 363 34.87 30.10 31.93
C ARG A 363 34.81 31.56 32.35
N PRO A 364 34.62 31.87 33.66
CA PRO A 364 34.36 30.92 34.76
C PRO A 364 32.97 30.29 34.75
N GLU A 365 32.06 30.78 33.95
CA GLU A 365 30.68 30.31 33.82
C GLU A 365 30.37 29.86 32.39
N ARG A 366 29.54 28.84 32.24
CA ARG A 366 28.96 28.50 30.94
C ARG A 366 27.91 29.54 30.55
N LEU A 367 27.85 29.85 29.26
CA LEU A 367 26.88 30.78 28.69
C LEU A 367 25.92 30.06 27.78
N ALA A 368 24.67 30.51 27.79
CA ALA A 368 23.66 30.05 26.82
C ALA A 368 22.71 31.21 26.46
N PHE A 369 22.18 31.15 25.24
CA PHE A 369 21.29 32.20 24.74
C PHE A 369 20.09 31.56 24.07
N GLU A 370 18.88 31.96 24.51
CA GLU A 370 17.66 31.68 23.78
C GLU A 370 17.45 32.81 22.77
N GLY A 371 17.49 32.48 21.49
CA GLY A 371 17.51 33.47 20.41
C GLY A 371 16.26 33.47 19.55
N ILE A 372 15.93 34.66 19.03
CA ILE A 372 14.95 34.86 17.97
C ILE A 372 15.70 35.54 16.82
N PHE A 373 15.69 34.92 15.65
CA PHE A 373 16.22 35.48 14.42
C PHE A 373 15.09 36.08 13.59
N LEU A 374 15.24 37.32 13.16
CA LEU A 374 14.31 38.06 12.30
C LEU A 374 15.03 38.34 10.98
N PRO A 375 14.67 37.68 9.87
CA PRO A 375 15.30 37.91 8.56
C PRO A 375 15.15 39.35 8.07
N THR A 376 13.96 39.93 8.23
CA THR A 376 13.71 41.35 7.91
C THR A 376 13.01 42.02 9.08
N ALA A 377 13.84 42.47 10.02
CA ALA A 377 13.35 43.12 11.24
C ALA A 377 12.72 44.48 10.95
N SER A 378 11.55 44.72 11.54
CA SER A 378 10.84 46.01 11.52
C SER A 378 10.14 46.23 12.85
N SER A 379 9.92 47.49 13.19
CA SER A 379 9.16 47.86 14.39
C SER A 379 7.66 47.66 14.16
N SER A 380 7.04 46.89 15.05
CA SER A 380 5.58 46.73 15.06
C SER A 380 4.90 47.95 15.66
N THR A 381 3.66 48.20 15.29
CA THR A 381 2.77 49.23 15.89
C THR A 381 2.57 49.03 17.39
N SER A 382 2.76 47.84 17.93
CA SER A 382 2.72 47.49 19.35
C SER A 382 4.05 47.71 20.08
N GLY A 383 5.11 48.24 19.43
CA GLY A 383 6.39 48.59 20.00
C GLY A 383 7.42 47.45 20.09
N GLY A 384 7.10 46.25 19.53
CA GLY A 384 8.01 45.11 19.43
C GLY A 384 8.70 45.00 18.08
N LEU A 385 9.78 44.22 17.98
CA LEU A 385 10.39 43.85 16.70
C LEU A 385 9.72 42.58 16.12
N VAL A 386 9.39 42.63 14.84
CA VAL A 386 8.80 41.50 14.09
C VAL A 386 9.52 41.30 12.77
N SER A 387 9.45 40.09 12.20
CA SER A 387 9.86 39.87 10.82
C SER A 387 8.71 40.20 9.88
N VAL A 388 8.95 41.06 8.89
CA VAL A 388 7.94 41.51 7.92
C VAL A 388 8.10 40.86 6.55
N PHE A 389 9.22 40.18 6.29
CA PHE A 389 9.50 39.52 5.03
C PHE A 389 10.41 38.31 5.27
N PRO A 390 10.22 37.19 4.53
CA PRO A 390 10.94 35.94 4.79
C PRO A 390 12.42 35.94 4.35
N ASP A 391 12.83 36.83 3.43
CA ASP A 391 14.24 36.94 3.04
C ASP A 391 15.02 37.82 4.02
N ALA A 392 16.34 37.62 4.10
CA ALA A 392 17.22 38.29 5.06
C ALA A 392 17.68 39.66 4.52
N LEU A 393 16.73 40.61 4.40
CA LEU A 393 17.00 41.97 3.93
C LEU A 393 17.48 42.93 5.05
N ASN A 394 17.06 42.66 6.28
CA ASN A 394 17.48 43.40 7.49
C ASN A 394 17.56 42.43 8.67
N PRO A 395 18.55 41.52 8.67
CA PRO A 395 18.64 40.45 9.66
C PRO A 395 19.02 40.96 11.03
N MET A 396 18.28 40.54 12.06
CA MET A 396 18.51 40.87 13.45
C MET A 396 18.39 39.63 14.33
N LEU A 397 19.30 39.51 15.29
CA LEU A 397 19.31 38.46 16.31
C LEU A 397 18.96 39.05 17.68
N LEU A 398 17.84 38.60 18.25
CA LEU A 398 17.41 38.96 19.61
C LEU A 398 17.71 37.79 20.53
N VAL A 399 18.32 38.03 21.69
CA VAL A 399 18.69 36.98 22.63
C VAL A 399 18.31 37.31 24.08
N ASN A 400 17.86 36.28 24.79
CA ASN A 400 17.85 36.25 26.26
C ASN A 400 19.09 35.49 26.73
N VAL A 401 19.73 35.97 27.79
CA VAL A 401 21.04 35.45 28.24
C VAL A 401 20.88 34.63 29.51
N TRP A 402 21.54 33.49 29.52
CA TRP A 402 21.61 32.58 30.66
C TRP A 402 23.08 32.30 31.02
N ALA A 403 23.39 32.24 32.29
CA ALA A 403 24.73 31.90 32.80
C ALA A 403 24.61 30.91 33.96
N GLY A 404 25.63 30.11 34.16
CA GLY A 404 25.68 29.16 35.27
C GLY A 404 27.00 28.44 35.39
N PRO A 405 27.18 27.60 36.42
CA PRO A 405 28.42 26.86 36.62
C PRO A 405 28.74 25.96 35.44
N PRO A 406 30.01 25.66 35.19
CA PRO A 406 30.40 24.70 34.18
C PRO A 406 29.66 23.37 34.34
N LYS A 407 29.20 22.81 33.24
CA LYS A 407 28.47 21.53 33.26
C LYS A 407 29.45 20.36 33.31
N VAL A 408 29.14 19.38 34.15
CA VAL A 408 29.83 18.10 34.12
C VAL A 408 29.21 17.25 33.01
N GLU A 409 30.00 16.83 32.04
CA GLU A 409 29.58 15.97 30.97
C GLU A 409 29.13 14.60 31.52
N THR A 410 27.87 14.26 31.31
CA THR A 410 27.27 12.97 31.74
C THR A 410 27.24 11.93 30.64
N GLY A 411 27.65 12.29 29.42
CA GLY A 411 27.54 11.45 28.23
C GLY A 411 26.11 11.29 27.70
N ALA A 412 25.11 11.93 28.31
CA ALA A 412 23.75 11.94 27.81
C ALA A 412 23.61 12.99 26.69
N PRO A 413 23.00 12.63 25.51
CA PRO A 413 22.77 13.59 24.44
C PRO A 413 21.85 14.73 24.90
N GLU A 414 22.23 15.97 24.63
CA GLU A 414 21.35 17.13 24.82
C GLU A 414 20.53 17.43 23.57
N ASN A 415 19.29 17.87 23.77
CA ASN A 415 18.48 18.41 22.67
C ASN A 415 19.15 19.67 22.11
N VAL A 416 19.48 19.67 20.83
CA VAL A 416 20.16 20.80 20.15
C VAL A 416 19.26 22.04 20.08
N PHE A 417 17.95 21.87 20.02
CA PHE A 417 16.96 22.93 19.80
C PHE A 417 16.33 23.46 21.10
N ALA A 418 16.58 22.85 22.22
CA ALA A 418 16.07 23.26 23.52
C ALA A 418 17.19 23.52 24.54
N LEU A 419 17.01 24.53 25.39
CA LEU A 419 17.91 24.82 26.47
C LEU A 419 17.50 24.06 27.73
N ASP A 420 18.41 23.20 28.22
CA ASP A 420 18.30 22.69 29.60
C ASP A 420 18.71 23.78 30.58
N LYS A 421 17.73 24.36 31.25
CA LYS A 421 17.90 25.47 32.21
C LYS A 421 18.37 25.01 33.59
N THR A 422 18.58 23.72 33.79
CA THR A 422 19.03 23.19 35.08
C THR A 422 20.42 23.79 35.47
N GLY A 423 20.43 24.49 36.58
CA GLY A 423 21.63 25.20 37.05
C GLY A 423 22.01 26.44 36.25
N LEU A 424 21.15 26.93 35.37
CA LEU A 424 21.29 28.21 34.69
C LEU A 424 20.41 29.26 35.35
N THR A 425 20.92 30.49 35.45
CA THR A 425 20.19 31.67 35.90
C THR A 425 20.06 32.65 34.74
N GLN A 426 18.87 33.14 34.48
CA GLN A 426 18.66 34.18 33.49
C GLN A 426 19.29 35.50 33.98
N LEU A 427 20.11 36.13 33.15
CA LEU A 427 20.65 37.42 33.45
C LEU A 427 19.57 38.50 33.37
N THR A 428 19.62 39.46 34.30
CA THR A 428 18.66 40.57 34.37
C THR A 428 19.40 41.92 34.25
N LYS A 429 18.66 42.94 33.82
CA LYS A 429 19.09 44.32 33.86
C LYS A 429 18.94 44.88 35.28
N ASP A 430 19.55 46.06 35.53
CA ASP A 430 19.28 46.83 36.73
C ASP A 430 17.77 47.13 36.81
N GLY A 431 17.11 46.56 37.83
CA GLY A 431 15.64 46.63 37.95
C GLY A 431 14.93 45.27 37.86
N GLY A 432 15.62 44.14 37.56
CA GLY A 432 15.09 42.79 37.61
C GLY A 432 14.46 42.28 36.32
N ASP A 433 14.34 43.10 35.29
CA ASP A 433 13.84 42.66 33.97
C ASP A 433 14.84 41.74 33.25
N PRO A 434 14.41 40.72 32.53
CA PRO A 434 15.27 39.86 31.73
C PRO A 434 16.19 40.64 30.79
N LEU A 435 17.48 40.29 30.78
CA LEU A 435 18.46 40.88 29.89
C LEU A 435 18.16 40.42 28.45
N ARG A 436 17.72 41.38 27.64
CA ARG A 436 17.48 41.17 26.21
C ARG A 436 18.47 41.99 25.41
N ALA A 437 19.21 41.35 24.54
CA ALA A 437 20.10 42.01 23.60
C ALA A 437 19.59 41.85 22.16
N GLY A 438 19.68 42.92 21.37
CA GLY A 438 19.43 42.90 19.93
C GLY A 438 20.74 43.16 19.21
N LEU A 439 21.09 42.31 18.27
CA LEU A 439 22.33 42.37 17.50
C LEU A 439 22.01 42.47 16.01
N GLU A 440 22.61 43.46 15.35
CA GLU A 440 22.72 43.54 13.90
C GLU A 440 23.94 42.77 13.41
N VAL A 441 23.99 42.44 12.13
CA VAL A 441 25.14 41.74 11.56
C VAL A 441 26.44 42.56 11.77
N GLY A 442 27.46 41.89 12.24
CA GLY A 442 28.77 42.48 12.55
C GLY A 442 28.84 43.17 13.92
N SER A 443 27.75 43.20 14.69
CA SER A 443 27.74 43.81 16.02
C SER A 443 28.14 42.81 17.12
N THR A 444 28.67 43.34 18.23
CA THR A 444 29.06 42.57 19.42
C THR A 444 28.38 43.18 20.65
N TYR A 445 27.72 42.35 21.44
CA TYR A 445 27.13 42.72 22.70
C TYR A 445 28.00 42.24 23.85
N GLN A 446 28.45 43.19 24.70
CA GLN A 446 29.21 42.90 25.92
C GLN A 446 28.26 42.55 27.05
N LEU A 447 28.46 41.40 27.66
CA LEU A 447 27.66 40.97 28.81
C LEU A 447 28.04 41.79 30.07
N PRO A 448 27.06 42.09 30.96
CA PRO A 448 27.31 42.75 32.22
C PRO A 448 28.36 41.99 33.05
N ASP A 449 29.00 42.71 33.96
CA ASP A 449 29.98 42.18 34.95
C ASP A 449 31.19 41.46 34.32
N GLY A 450 31.50 41.76 33.04
CA GLY A 450 32.62 41.12 32.35
C GLY A 450 32.46 39.62 32.09
N ARG A 451 31.24 39.11 32.07
CA ARG A 451 30.93 37.67 31.87
C ARG A 451 31.23 37.17 30.46
N GLY A 452 31.58 38.04 29.52
CA GLY A 452 31.94 37.72 28.16
C GLY A 452 31.18 38.54 27.13
N SER A 453 31.11 38.06 25.90
CA SER A 453 30.41 38.75 24.79
C SER A 453 29.79 37.77 23.80
N LEU A 454 28.78 38.26 23.08
CA LEU A 454 28.17 37.60 21.94
C LEU A 454 28.32 38.49 20.70
N SER A 455 28.96 37.98 19.65
CA SER A 455 29.02 38.62 18.34
C SER A 455 28.08 37.94 17.38
N PHE A 456 27.39 38.71 16.55
CA PHE A 456 26.59 38.21 15.43
C PHE A 456 27.35 38.46 14.12
N ASP A 457 28.11 37.45 13.68
CA ASP A 457 29.09 37.60 12.59
C ASP A 457 28.45 37.56 11.20
N GLY A 458 27.25 36.98 11.08
CA GLY A 458 26.52 36.85 9.83
C GLY A 458 25.45 35.78 9.92
N TRP A 459 25.00 35.30 8.80
CA TRP A 459 23.99 34.23 8.71
C TRP A 459 24.27 33.32 7.50
N LYS A 460 23.80 32.07 7.59
CA LYS A 460 23.77 31.07 6.53
C LYS A 460 22.36 30.53 6.41
N ARG A 461 22.08 29.86 5.29
CA ARG A 461 20.88 29.05 5.17
C ARG A 461 21.16 27.60 5.54
N TRP A 462 20.14 26.91 5.94
CA TRP A 462 20.17 25.46 6.11
C TRP A 462 19.03 24.81 5.34
N THR A 463 19.19 23.55 4.97
CA THR A 463 18.16 22.72 4.36
C THR A 463 17.86 21.51 5.24
N LYS A 464 16.58 21.12 5.35
CA LYS A 464 16.18 19.83 5.90
C LYS A 464 16.08 18.84 4.75
N LEU A 465 16.97 17.89 4.73
CA LEU A 465 17.00 16.80 3.77
C LEU A 465 16.26 15.60 4.33
N GLN A 466 15.52 14.89 3.48
CA GLN A 466 15.00 13.57 3.78
C GLN A 466 15.71 12.54 2.93
N ILE A 467 16.36 11.61 3.58
CA ILE A 467 16.99 10.47 2.94
C ILE A 467 16.10 9.26 3.13
N SER A 468 15.79 8.53 2.06
CA SER A 468 14.93 7.36 2.12
C SER A 468 15.37 6.29 1.14
N SER A 469 15.14 5.04 1.51
CA SER A 469 15.24 3.89 0.63
C SER A 469 13.97 3.05 0.77
N ALA A 470 13.36 2.70 -0.35
CA ALA A 470 12.14 1.87 -0.40
C ALA A 470 12.37 0.72 -1.39
N PRO A 471 13.10 -0.33 -0.97
CA PRO A 471 13.35 -1.49 -1.83
C PRO A 471 12.00 -2.15 -2.18
N GLY A 472 11.88 -2.65 -3.41
CA GLY A 472 10.64 -3.27 -3.90
C GLY A 472 9.63 -2.32 -4.54
N GLY A 473 9.84 -1.00 -4.50
CA GLY A 473 8.93 -0.03 -5.11
C GLY A 473 8.70 -0.27 -6.60
N TRP A 474 9.74 -0.61 -7.36
CA TRP A 474 9.62 -0.96 -8.77
C TRP A 474 8.81 -2.24 -9.00
N LEU A 475 8.91 -3.24 -8.09
CA LEU A 475 8.12 -4.47 -8.15
C LEU A 475 6.63 -4.14 -7.99
N VAL A 476 6.28 -3.26 -7.04
CA VAL A 476 4.91 -2.77 -6.85
C VAL A 476 4.41 -2.09 -8.12
N LEU A 477 5.19 -1.17 -8.68
CA LEU A 477 4.80 -0.44 -9.90
C LEU A 477 4.53 -1.37 -11.08
N VAL A 478 5.46 -2.28 -11.38
CA VAL A 478 5.32 -3.23 -12.49
C VAL A 478 4.15 -4.17 -12.25
N SER A 479 3.99 -4.67 -11.02
CA SER A 479 2.88 -5.57 -10.67
C SER A 479 1.53 -4.89 -10.82
N VAL A 480 1.38 -3.64 -10.39
CA VAL A 480 0.13 -2.89 -10.53
C VAL A 480 -0.19 -2.64 -12.01
N MET A 481 0.79 -2.26 -12.83
CA MET A 481 0.58 -2.07 -14.27
C MET A 481 0.15 -3.36 -14.97
N LEU A 482 0.80 -4.48 -14.64
CA LEU A 482 0.42 -5.80 -15.18
C LEU A 482 -0.94 -6.27 -14.66
N ALA A 483 -1.30 -5.95 -13.41
CA ALA A 483 -2.62 -6.23 -12.86
C ALA A 483 -3.72 -5.50 -13.64
N VAL A 484 -3.53 -4.20 -13.91
CA VAL A 484 -4.48 -3.40 -14.71
C VAL A 484 -4.60 -3.97 -16.13
N LEU A 485 -3.48 -4.30 -16.77
CA LEU A 485 -3.48 -4.93 -18.08
C LEU A 485 -4.20 -6.29 -18.07
N GLY A 486 -3.91 -7.14 -17.07
CA GLY A 486 -4.58 -8.43 -16.89
C GLY A 486 -6.08 -8.28 -16.70
N MET A 487 -6.51 -7.30 -15.92
CA MET A 487 -7.93 -6.99 -15.74
C MET A 487 -8.56 -6.50 -17.04
N ALA A 488 -7.91 -5.59 -17.78
CA ALA A 488 -8.40 -5.11 -19.08
C ALA A 488 -8.60 -6.27 -20.06
N VAL A 489 -7.64 -7.18 -20.16
CA VAL A 489 -7.74 -8.39 -20.99
C VAL A 489 -8.90 -9.28 -20.51
N SER A 490 -9.02 -9.49 -19.20
CA SER A 490 -10.09 -10.33 -18.63
C SER A 490 -11.49 -9.77 -18.91
N LEU A 491 -11.66 -8.45 -18.93
CA LEU A 491 -12.95 -7.80 -19.19
C LEU A 491 -13.26 -7.68 -20.68
N SER A 492 -12.24 -7.58 -21.54
CA SER A 492 -12.40 -7.40 -22.99
C SER A 492 -12.66 -8.71 -23.72
N VAL A 493 -12.12 -9.83 -23.25
CA VAL A 493 -12.22 -11.12 -23.92
C VAL A 493 -13.49 -11.86 -23.48
N ARG A 494 -14.26 -12.32 -24.46
CA ARG A 494 -15.51 -13.08 -24.23
C ARG A 494 -15.28 -14.56 -24.43
N PRO A 495 -15.54 -15.42 -23.43
CA PRO A 495 -15.49 -16.87 -23.57
C PRO A 495 -16.79 -17.35 -24.24
N ARG A 496 -16.66 -17.98 -25.39
CA ARG A 496 -17.77 -18.55 -26.14
C ARG A 496 -17.54 -20.02 -26.40
N ARG A 497 -18.65 -20.79 -26.39
CA ARG A 497 -18.72 -22.20 -26.76
C ARG A 497 -19.74 -22.37 -27.82
N LEU A 498 -19.39 -23.08 -28.88
CA LEU A 498 -20.29 -23.44 -29.99
C LEU A 498 -20.31 -24.94 -30.14
N PHE A 499 -21.47 -25.47 -30.47
CA PHE A 499 -21.71 -26.90 -30.59
C PHE A 499 -22.48 -27.19 -31.86
N VAL A 500 -22.06 -28.23 -32.56
CA VAL A 500 -22.79 -28.81 -33.72
C VAL A 500 -22.97 -30.28 -33.41
N ARG A 501 -24.17 -30.79 -33.61
CA ARG A 501 -24.51 -32.23 -33.58
C ARG A 501 -25.24 -32.62 -34.83
N VAL A 502 -24.88 -33.78 -35.36
CA VAL A 502 -25.51 -34.39 -36.54
C VAL A 502 -26.16 -35.71 -36.18
N ARG A 503 -27.30 -36.00 -36.81
CA ARG A 503 -28.00 -37.27 -36.72
C ARG A 503 -28.49 -37.68 -38.12
N PRO A 504 -28.64 -39.00 -38.40
CA PRO A 504 -29.34 -39.42 -39.63
C PRO A 504 -30.75 -38.83 -39.62
N ALA A 505 -31.16 -38.20 -40.71
CA ALA A 505 -32.55 -37.76 -40.83
C ALA A 505 -33.45 -38.99 -40.95
N THR A 506 -34.49 -39.08 -40.13
CA THR A 506 -35.57 -40.07 -40.31
C THR A 506 -36.41 -39.58 -41.45
N VAL A 507 -36.19 -40.15 -42.65
CA VAL A 507 -37.06 -39.89 -43.82
C VAL A 507 -38.39 -40.59 -43.57
N PRO A 508 -39.58 -39.91 -43.66
CA PRO A 508 -40.87 -40.56 -43.67
C PRO A 508 -40.98 -41.44 -44.93
N GLU A 509 -41.48 -42.64 -44.80
CA GLU A 509 -41.55 -43.75 -45.77
C GLU A 509 -42.39 -43.47 -47.09
N HIS A 510 -42.64 -42.20 -47.44
CA HIS A 510 -43.56 -41.81 -48.53
C HIS A 510 -42.99 -40.86 -49.59
N ASP A 511 -41.67 -40.62 -49.66
CA ASP A 511 -41.07 -39.77 -50.69
C ASP A 511 -39.89 -40.50 -51.36
N GLU A 512 -40.22 -41.36 -52.39
CA GLU A 512 -39.23 -42.01 -53.28
C GLU A 512 -38.67 -40.98 -54.28
N GLY A 513 -37.81 -40.03 -53.77
CA GLY A 513 -36.95 -39.19 -54.57
C GLY A 513 -35.48 -39.68 -54.51
N PRO A 514 -34.62 -39.35 -55.53
CA PRO A 514 -33.26 -39.90 -55.59
C PRO A 514 -32.41 -39.61 -54.31
N ASP A 515 -31.86 -40.69 -53.82
CA ASP A 515 -30.97 -40.83 -52.62
C ASP A 515 -29.97 -39.65 -52.39
N LYS A 516 -30.45 -38.54 -51.91
CA LYS A 516 -29.52 -37.52 -51.32
C LYS A 516 -29.40 -37.76 -49.83
N PRO A 517 -28.22 -37.99 -49.31
CA PRO A 517 -28.03 -38.18 -47.88
C PRO A 517 -28.53 -36.94 -47.16
N THR A 518 -29.62 -37.05 -46.40
CA THR A 518 -30.18 -35.98 -45.57
C THR A 518 -29.68 -36.16 -44.13
N THR A 519 -29.17 -35.10 -43.56
CA THR A 519 -28.65 -35.08 -42.21
C THR A 519 -29.42 -34.05 -41.38
N GLU A 520 -29.91 -34.46 -40.22
CA GLU A 520 -30.43 -33.54 -39.20
C GLU A 520 -29.24 -32.88 -38.49
N VAL A 521 -29.18 -31.56 -38.50
CA VAL A 521 -28.14 -30.76 -37.92
C VAL A 521 -28.71 -29.88 -36.81
N SER A 522 -28.09 -29.88 -35.67
CA SER A 522 -28.43 -29.05 -34.51
C SER A 522 -27.23 -28.22 -34.12
N VAL A 523 -27.38 -26.90 -34.13
CA VAL A 523 -26.32 -25.94 -33.77
C VAL A 523 -26.77 -25.14 -32.56
N ALA A 524 -25.89 -24.97 -31.59
CA ALA A 524 -26.18 -24.16 -30.40
C ALA A 524 -24.93 -23.45 -29.89
N GLY A 525 -25.12 -22.38 -29.15
CA GLY A 525 -24.04 -21.63 -28.53
C GLY A 525 -24.29 -21.38 -27.06
N LEU A 526 -23.19 -21.14 -26.32
CA LEU A 526 -23.23 -20.72 -24.94
C LEU A 526 -22.28 -19.55 -24.75
N ASP A 527 -22.83 -18.41 -24.31
CA ASP A 527 -22.03 -17.26 -23.80
C ASP A 527 -22.14 -17.24 -22.27
N ARG A 528 -21.02 -17.08 -21.59
CA ARG A 528 -21.00 -16.99 -20.14
C ARG A 528 -21.32 -15.59 -19.60
N VAL A 529 -21.56 -14.62 -20.48
CA VAL A 529 -21.87 -13.23 -20.14
C VAL A 529 -23.19 -12.84 -20.76
N GLU A 530 -24.22 -12.74 -19.95
CA GLU A 530 -25.56 -12.28 -20.39
C GLU A 530 -25.53 -10.81 -20.85
N GLY A 531 -26.30 -10.47 -21.88
CA GLY A 531 -26.67 -9.10 -22.21
C GLY A 531 -25.82 -8.35 -23.25
N ARG A 532 -24.83 -8.97 -23.91
CA ARG A 532 -24.12 -8.33 -25.04
C ARG A 532 -24.16 -9.23 -26.28
N GLY A 533 -25.00 -8.88 -27.23
CA GLY A 533 -25.31 -9.61 -28.46
C GLY A 533 -24.10 -10.09 -29.28
N GLY A 534 -24.39 -10.91 -30.29
CA GLY A 534 -23.44 -11.50 -31.23
C GLY A 534 -23.24 -13.02 -31.08
N LEU A 535 -23.87 -13.69 -30.08
CA LEU A 535 -23.90 -15.14 -30.02
C LEU A 535 -24.84 -15.71 -31.09
N THR A 536 -26.02 -15.12 -31.24
CA THR A 536 -27.01 -15.44 -32.30
C THR A 536 -26.42 -15.32 -33.69
N ASP A 537 -25.64 -14.26 -33.94
CA ASP A 537 -25.00 -14.06 -35.25
C ASP A 537 -23.92 -15.12 -35.51
N GLU A 538 -23.13 -15.49 -34.48
CA GLU A 538 -22.13 -16.56 -34.63
C GLU A 538 -22.75 -17.93 -34.80
N VAL A 539 -23.88 -18.23 -34.11
CA VAL A 539 -24.63 -19.46 -34.28
C VAL A 539 -25.27 -19.50 -35.68
N ALA A 540 -25.84 -18.39 -36.12
CA ALA A 540 -26.42 -18.28 -37.49
C ALA A 540 -25.35 -18.46 -38.59
N ALA A 541 -24.17 -17.83 -38.40
CA ALA A 541 -23.04 -18.00 -39.32
C ALA A 541 -22.52 -19.45 -39.36
N LEU A 542 -22.46 -20.12 -38.21
CA LEU A 542 -22.08 -21.53 -38.13
C LEU A 542 -23.17 -22.44 -38.75
N ALA A 543 -24.45 -22.18 -38.51
CA ALA A 543 -25.57 -22.90 -39.11
C ALA A 543 -25.55 -22.78 -40.62
N SER A 544 -25.35 -21.58 -41.16
CA SER A 544 -25.18 -21.34 -42.61
C SER A 544 -23.97 -22.10 -43.19
N ALA A 545 -22.82 -22.14 -42.50
CA ALA A 545 -21.66 -22.91 -42.91
C ALA A 545 -21.94 -24.42 -42.96
N CYS A 546 -22.80 -24.92 -42.08
CA CYS A 546 -23.28 -26.30 -42.07
C CYS A 546 -24.31 -26.58 -43.17
N GLY A 547 -24.82 -25.56 -43.87
CA GLY A 547 -25.83 -25.67 -44.94
C GLY A 547 -27.27 -25.51 -44.47
N LEU A 548 -27.49 -25.07 -43.23
CA LEU A 548 -28.82 -24.67 -42.77
C LEU A 548 -29.17 -23.30 -43.36
N GLU A 549 -30.27 -23.22 -44.15
CA GLU A 549 -30.82 -21.92 -44.52
C GLU A 549 -31.39 -21.23 -43.27
N ALA A 550 -31.04 -19.96 -43.07
CA ALA A 550 -31.46 -19.21 -41.92
C ALA A 550 -32.96 -18.94 -41.92
N THR A 551 -33.74 -19.84 -41.35
CA THR A 551 -35.13 -19.52 -40.98
C THR A 551 -35.03 -18.73 -39.66
N LEU A 552 -34.94 -17.40 -39.76
CA LEU A 552 -35.10 -16.48 -38.63
C LEU A 552 -36.53 -16.61 -38.10
N ALA A 553 -36.76 -17.51 -37.16
CA ALA A 553 -37.94 -17.44 -36.31
C ALA A 553 -37.75 -16.23 -35.38
N ALA A 554 -38.26 -15.09 -35.82
CA ALA A 554 -38.50 -13.95 -34.97
C ALA A 554 -39.54 -14.34 -33.92
N THR A 555 -39.11 -14.73 -32.74
CA THR A 555 -39.95 -14.64 -31.54
C THR A 555 -39.84 -13.22 -31.02
N ASP A 556 -40.57 -12.31 -31.63
CA ASP A 556 -41.02 -11.07 -31.00
C ASP A 556 -41.94 -11.47 -29.84
N THR A 557 -41.39 -11.51 -28.64
CA THR A 557 -42.17 -11.32 -27.43
C THR A 557 -42.21 -9.82 -27.18
N GLU A 558 -43.23 -9.18 -27.73
CA GLU A 558 -43.70 -7.86 -27.32
C GLU A 558 -43.89 -7.86 -25.78
N PRO A 559 -43.36 -6.89 -25.04
CA PRO A 559 -43.77 -6.72 -23.66
C PRO A 559 -45.18 -6.14 -23.64
N ASP A 560 -46.11 -6.92 -23.09
CA ASP A 560 -47.50 -6.55 -22.79
C ASP A 560 -47.52 -5.35 -21.82
N ASP A 561 -47.62 -4.15 -22.39
CA ASP A 561 -47.96 -2.92 -21.67
C ASP A 561 -49.39 -3.05 -21.15
N LYS A 562 -49.52 -3.42 -19.89
CA LYS A 562 -50.75 -3.16 -19.13
C LYS A 562 -50.54 -1.91 -18.28
N GLU A 563 -50.85 -0.76 -18.88
CA GLU A 563 -51.42 0.37 -18.12
C GLU A 563 -52.69 -0.08 -17.42
N GLY A 564 -52.89 0.37 -16.19
CA GLY A 564 -54.20 0.24 -15.59
C GLY A 564 -54.25 0.47 -14.08
N GLN A 565 -54.47 1.72 -13.72
CA GLN A 565 -55.04 2.26 -12.47
C GLN A 565 -54.17 2.26 -11.19
#